data_8ad92448860c52eb27866c9eb02a7093
#
_entry.id   8ad92448860c52eb27866c9eb02a7093
#
_cell.length_a   1.000
_cell.length_b   1.000
_cell.length_c   1.000
_cell.angle_alpha   90.00
_cell.angle_beta   90.00
_cell.angle_gamma   90.00
#
_symmetry.space_group_name_H-M   'P 1'
#
loop_
_entity.id
_entity.type
_entity.pdbx_description
1 polymer ?
#
loop_
_entity_poly.entity_id
_entity_poly.type
_entity_poly.pdbx_seq_one_letter_code
_entity_poly.pdbx_strand_id
1 'polypeptide(L)'
;KNKRLFDEIMKRDTSKPAIIETSDEAPTFEEIVNNETTETNSSENADKQYTQEISPDIETGILKKLEKFEQSKKYLEKDMTLSKMAVFLNTNTKYVTKIIAKHRGKGTIDYITDLKINYIIEILKKETKYRNYTHKALGEEAGFGSTQNFTRAFKERNGISPTYFIYKLKKSATEKSN
;
A
#
# COMPACT_ATOMS: atom_id res chain seq x y z
N LYS A 1 -3.55 2.98 24.90
CA LYS A 1 -3.80 3.22 23.49
C LYS A 1 -2.84 2.40 22.60
N ASN A 2 -1.52 2.56 22.72
CA ASN A 2 -0.55 1.89 21.84
C ASN A 2 -0.55 0.35 21.94
N LYS A 3 -0.82 -0.23 23.14
CA LYS A 3 -0.93 -1.69 23.30
C LYS A 3 -2.09 -2.26 22.48
N ARG A 4 -3.26 -1.61 22.54
CA ARG A 4 -4.43 -2.02 21.76
C ARG A 4 -4.14 -2.00 20.25
N LEU A 5 -3.51 -0.93 19.76
CA LEU A 5 -3.11 -0.81 18.35
C LEU A 5 -2.12 -1.91 17.94
N PHE A 6 -1.15 -2.24 18.81
CA PHE A 6 -0.25 -3.35 18.57
C PHE A 6 -1.01 -4.68 18.45
N ASP A 7 -1.93 -4.97 19.35
CA ASP A 7 -2.72 -6.19 19.35
C ASP A 7 -3.62 -6.29 18.10
N GLU A 8 -4.17 -5.18 17.63
CA GLU A 8 -4.94 -5.07 16.39
C GLU A 8 -4.05 -5.40 15.16
N ILE A 9 -2.84 -4.84 15.09
CA ILE A 9 -1.89 -5.13 14.00
C ILE A 9 -1.49 -6.62 14.01
N MET A 10 -1.28 -7.19 15.20
CA MET A 10 -0.93 -8.62 15.32
C MET A 10 -2.03 -9.56 14.81
N LYS A 11 -3.29 -9.18 14.97
CA LYS A 11 -4.44 -9.94 14.49
C LYS A 11 -4.73 -9.74 12.99
N ARG A 12 -4.25 -8.63 12.41
CA ARG A 12 -4.48 -8.30 11.01
C ARG A 12 -3.84 -9.36 10.10
N ASP A 13 -4.61 -9.89 9.17
CA ASP A 13 -4.07 -10.67 8.05
C ASP A 13 -3.44 -9.71 7.03
N THR A 14 -2.12 -9.63 7.05
CA THR A 14 -1.35 -8.77 6.14
C THR A 14 -1.08 -9.42 4.79
N SER A 15 -1.45 -10.68 4.61
CA SER A 15 -1.24 -11.43 3.37
C SER A 15 -2.25 -11.06 2.28
N LYS A 16 -3.38 -10.45 2.66
CA LYS A 16 -4.41 -9.98 1.74
C LYS A 16 -4.40 -8.46 1.66
N PRO A 17 -4.46 -7.86 0.46
CA PRO A 17 -4.73 -6.44 0.33
C PRO A 17 -6.08 -6.14 1.00
N ALA A 18 -6.16 -5.04 1.76
CA ALA A 18 -7.39 -4.64 2.42
C ALA A 18 -8.47 -4.39 1.36
N ILE A 19 -9.40 -5.32 1.20
CA ILE A 19 -10.65 -5.10 0.48
C ILE A 19 -11.50 -4.28 1.43
N ILE A 20 -11.88 -3.08 1.03
CA ILE A 20 -12.86 -2.30 1.79
C ILE A 20 -14.21 -2.97 1.56
N GLU A 21 -14.74 -3.64 2.59
CA GLU A 21 -16.18 -3.77 2.72
C GLU A 21 -16.69 -2.33 2.88
N THR A 22 -17.49 -1.88 1.93
CA THR A 22 -17.99 -0.52 1.78
C THR A 22 -18.55 -0.01 3.12
N SER A 23 -17.73 0.74 3.86
CA SER A 23 -18.25 1.62 4.90
C SER A 23 -18.62 2.95 4.23
N ASP A 24 -19.70 3.56 4.65
CA ASP A 24 -20.27 4.81 4.11
C ASP A 24 -19.33 6.05 4.14
N GLU A 25 -18.07 5.87 4.52
CA GLU A 25 -17.02 6.92 4.60
C GLU A 25 -15.84 6.70 3.62
N ALA A 26 -15.96 5.80 2.63
CA ALA A 26 -14.91 5.65 1.64
C ALA A 26 -14.89 6.88 0.71
N PRO A 27 -13.70 7.48 0.43
CA PRO A 27 -13.60 8.61 -0.48
C PRO A 27 -14.14 8.24 -1.86
N THR A 28 -14.86 9.15 -2.49
CA THR A 28 -15.40 8.94 -3.83
C THR A 28 -14.27 8.87 -4.86
N PHE A 29 -14.56 8.25 -6.01
CA PHE A 29 -13.61 8.19 -7.13
C PHE A 29 -13.09 9.58 -7.51
N GLU A 30 -13.95 10.59 -7.50
CA GLU A 30 -13.60 11.99 -7.83
C GLU A 30 -12.63 12.60 -6.80
N GLU A 31 -12.82 12.32 -5.51
CA GLU A 31 -11.90 12.78 -4.45
C GLU A 31 -10.53 12.11 -4.56
N ILE A 32 -10.48 10.83 -4.93
CA ILE A 32 -9.23 10.09 -5.12
C ILE A 32 -8.45 10.63 -6.32
N VAL A 33 -9.12 10.86 -7.46
CA VAL A 33 -8.47 11.35 -8.69
C VAL A 33 -7.95 12.77 -8.55
N ASN A 34 -8.68 13.65 -7.86
CA ASN A 34 -8.26 15.03 -7.65
C ASN A 34 -7.01 15.16 -6.78
N ASN A 35 -6.78 14.22 -5.86
CA ASN A 35 -5.57 14.19 -5.03
C ASN A 35 -4.32 13.66 -5.76
N GLU A 36 -4.48 12.82 -6.79
CA GLU A 36 -3.35 12.28 -7.57
C GLU A 36 -2.91 13.20 -8.73
N THR A 37 -3.76 14.14 -9.17
CA THR A 37 -3.46 15.03 -10.33
C THR A 37 -2.59 16.24 -9.99
N THR A 38 -2.24 16.48 -8.74
CA THR A 38 -1.44 17.65 -8.34
C THR A 38 0.06 17.56 -8.64
N GLU A 39 0.58 16.42 -9.14
CA GLU A 39 2.02 16.23 -9.38
C GLU A 39 2.45 16.15 -10.85
N THR A 40 1.57 16.33 -11.82
CA THR A 40 1.96 16.36 -13.23
C THR A 40 1.44 17.60 -13.93
N ASN A 41 2.26 18.63 -13.95
CA ASN A 41 2.09 19.79 -14.83
C ASN A 41 2.38 19.43 -16.30
N SER A 42 1.49 19.92 -17.12
CA SER A 42 1.54 20.33 -18.53
C SER A 42 0.95 19.39 -19.57
N SER A 43 -0.22 19.65 -19.98
CA SER A 43 -0.58 20.39 -21.22
C SER A 43 -2.10 20.43 -21.41
N GLU A 44 -2.57 21.63 -21.62
CA GLU A 44 -3.92 21.97 -22.03
C GLU A 44 -4.31 21.24 -23.31
N ASN A 45 -5.41 20.52 -23.34
CA ASN A 45 -6.50 20.71 -24.27
C ASN A 45 -7.53 19.56 -24.20
N ALA A 46 -8.79 20.00 -24.28
CA ALA A 46 -9.98 19.22 -24.62
C ALA A 46 -10.72 18.54 -23.46
N ASP A 47 -11.50 19.37 -22.80
CA ASP A 47 -12.86 19.09 -22.36
C ASP A 47 -13.59 18.14 -23.34
N LYS A 48 -13.62 16.86 -23.03
CA LYS A 48 -14.65 15.91 -23.44
C LYS A 48 -14.78 14.84 -22.38
N GLN A 49 -15.84 14.98 -21.62
CA GLN A 49 -16.43 14.05 -20.68
C GLN A 49 -16.60 12.65 -21.32
N TYR A 50 -15.55 11.85 -21.28
CA TYR A 50 -15.65 10.42 -21.58
C TYR A 50 -15.63 9.66 -20.26
N THR A 51 -16.82 9.45 -19.70
CA THR A 51 -17.10 8.34 -18.80
C THR A 51 -17.04 7.04 -19.59
N GLN A 52 -15.87 6.70 -20.12
CA GLN A 52 -15.69 5.42 -20.77
C GLN A 52 -15.61 4.37 -19.66
N GLU A 53 -16.71 3.66 -19.46
CA GLU A 53 -16.73 2.47 -18.61
C GLU A 53 -15.73 1.46 -19.17
N ILE A 54 -14.90 0.91 -18.27
CA ILE A 54 -13.96 -0.15 -18.62
C ILE A 54 -14.80 -1.40 -18.94
N SER A 55 -14.61 -2.01 -20.11
CA SER A 55 -15.35 -3.22 -20.42
C SER A 55 -15.02 -4.34 -19.40
N PRO A 56 -15.99 -5.19 -19.03
CA PRO A 56 -15.80 -6.25 -18.01
C PRO A 56 -14.62 -7.18 -18.32
N ASP A 57 -14.37 -7.48 -19.60
CA ASP A 57 -13.26 -8.34 -20.02
C ASP A 57 -11.88 -7.68 -19.75
N ILE A 58 -11.77 -6.39 -20.07
CA ILE A 58 -10.55 -5.61 -19.81
C ILE A 58 -10.32 -5.49 -18.31
N GLU A 59 -11.37 -5.17 -17.55
CA GLU A 59 -11.32 -5.08 -16.09
C GLU A 59 -10.82 -6.38 -15.46
N THR A 60 -11.43 -7.51 -15.84
CA THR A 60 -11.03 -8.84 -15.36
C THR A 60 -9.57 -9.17 -15.73
N GLY A 61 -9.14 -8.80 -16.93
CA GLY A 61 -7.76 -8.98 -17.36
C GLY A 61 -6.76 -8.18 -16.53
N ILE A 62 -7.09 -6.94 -16.18
CA ILE A 62 -6.25 -6.08 -15.34
C ILE A 62 -6.23 -6.60 -13.90
N LEU A 63 -7.38 -7.04 -13.35
CA LEU A 63 -7.45 -7.61 -11.99
C LEU A 63 -6.56 -8.85 -11.83
N LYS A 64 -6.54 -9.76 -12.81
CA LYS A 64 -5.62 -10.92 -12.79
C LYS A 64 -4.14 -10.51 -12.77
N LYS A 65 -3.79 -9.44 -13.50
CA LYS A 65 -2.42 -8.91 -13.49
C LYS A 65 -2.11 -8.18 -12.18
N LEU A 66 -3.11 -7.53 -11.57
CA LEU A 66 -2.99 -6.91 -10.26
C LEU A 66 -2.68 -7.94 -9.17
N GLU A 67 -3.36 -9.09 -9.18
CA GLU A 67 -3.05 -10.21 -8.29
C GLU A 67 -1.61 -10.71 -8.47
N LYS A 68 -1.14 -10.83 -9.72
CA LYS A 68 0.26 -11.18 -10.01
C LYS A 68 1.24 -10.11 -9.50
N PHE A 69 0.90 -8.83 -9.60
CA PHE A 69 1.68 -7.73 -9.08
C PHE A 69 1.83 -7.84 -7.55
N GLU A 70 0.75 -8.13 -6.85
CA GLU A 70 0.75 -8.34 -5.40
C GLU A 70 1.60 -9.56 -5.01
N GLN A 71 1.41 -10.70 -5.68
CA GLN A 71 2.12 -11.96 -5.39
C GLN A 71 3.61 -11.88 -5.70
N SER A 72 3.99 -11.23 -6.80
CA SER A 72 5.39 -11.07 -7.22
C SER A 72 6.17 -10.07 -6.39
N LYS A 73 5.53 -9.35 -5.49
CA LYS A 73 6.11 -8.27 -4.66
C LYS A 73 6.77 -7.16 -5.48
N LYS A 74 6.33 -6.95 -6.71
CA LYS A 74 6.82 -5.86 -7.58
C LYS A 74 6.67 -4.48 -6.95
N TYR A 75 5.70 -4.30 -6.07
CA TYR A 75 5.50 -3.07 -5.32
C TYR A 75 6.68 -2.69 -4.40
N LEU A 76 7.60 -3.63 -4.10
CA LEU A 76 8.80 -3.36 -3.30
C LEU A 76 9.91 -2.67 -4.09
N GLU A 77 9.80 -2.59 -5.40
CA GLU A 77 10.76 -1.84 -6.18
C GLU A 77 10.83 -0.39 -5.70
N LYS A 78 12.08 0.12 -5.57
CA LYS A 78 12.30 1.51 -5.25
C LYS A 78 11.67 2.39 -6.34
N ASP A 79 11.04 3.47 -5.91
CA ASP A 79 10.38 4.42 -6.82
C ASP A 79 9.27 3.77 -7.69
N MET A 80 8.53 2.80 -7.13
CA MET A 80 7.33 2.27 -7.77
C MET A 80 6.30 3.40 -7.90
N THR A 81 5.95 3.74 -9.13
CA THR A 81 5.03 4.81 -9.49
C THR A 81 3.78 4.27 -10.18
N LEU A 82 2.75 5.11 -10.30
CA LEU A 82 1.55 4.82 -11.08
C LEU A 82 1.90 4.43 -12.53
N SER A 83 2.86 5.14 -13.17
CA SER A 83 3.30 4.84 -14.53
C SER A 83 3.97 3.47 -14.65
N LYS A 84 4.87 3.13 -13.71
CA LYS A 84 5.52 1.80 -13.68
C LYS A 84 4.49 0.69 -13.44
N MET A 85 3.52 0.92 -12.57
CA MET A 85 2.43 -0.01 -12.32
C MET A 85 1.58 -0.21 -13.57
N ALA A 86 1.25 0.85 -14.30
CA ALA A 86 0.49 0.78 -15.57
C ALA A 86 1.24 -0.06 -16.63
N VAL A 87 2.55 0.12 -16.75
CA VAL A 87 3.39 -0.71 -17.63
C VAL A 87 3.34 -2.18 -17.22
N PHE A 88 3.51 -2.49 -15.93
CA PHE A 88 3.43 -3.88 -15.44
C PHE A 88 2.06 -4.52 -15.72
N LEU A 89 0.99 -3.77 -15.50
CA LEU A 89 -0.38 -4.23 -15.75
C LEU A 89 -0.75 -4.26 -17.24
N ASN A 90 0.15 -3.75 -18.10
CA ASN A 90 -0.06 -3.61 -19.55
C ASN A 90 -1.36 -2.84 -19.85
N THR A 91 -1.48 -1.65 -19.27
CA THR A 91 -2.63 -0.76 -19.40
C THR A 91 -2.19 0.70 -19.25
N ASN A 92 -3.13 1.63 -19.24
CA ASN A 92 -2.85 3.05 -19.01
C ASN A 92 -3.11 3.46 -17.56
N THR A 93 -2.56 4.62 -17.17
CA THR A 93 -2.67 5.15 -15.81
C THR A 93 -4.10 5.44 -15.38
N LYS A 94 -4.98 5.87 -16.30
CA LYS A 94 -6.40 6.13 -16.02
C LYS A 94 -7.13 4.84 -15.61
N TYR A 95 -6.85 3.73 -16.29
CA TYR A 95 -7.46 2.44 -15.95
C TYR A 95 -6.93 1.90 -14.61
N VAL A 96 -5.62 2.05 -14.35
CA VAL A 96 -5.05 1.68 -13.05
C VAL A 96 -5.75 2.44 -11.92
N THR A 97 -5.83 3.76 -12.02
CA THR A 97 -6.47 4.61 -11.00
C THR A 97 -7.94 4.21 -10.78
N LYS A 98 -8.72 4.02 -11.86
CA LYS A 98 -10.11 3.59 -11.77
C LYS A 98 -10.27 2.22 -11.08
N ILE A 99 -9.45 1.25 -11.47
CA ILE A 99 -9.53 -0.11 -10.93
C ILE A 99 -9.13 -0.14 -9.46
N ILE A 100 -8.03 0.54 -9.08
CA ILE A 100 -7.61 0.63 -7.68
C ILE A 100 -8.68 1.33 -6.84
N ALA A 101 -9.23 2.45 -7.29
CA ALA A 101 -10.30 3.15 -6.60
C ALA A 101 -11.54 2.24 -6.41
N LYS A 102 -11.97 1.56 -7.49
CA LYS A 102 -13.15 0.70 -7.48
C LYS A 102 -12.98 -0.55 -6.60
N HIS A 103 -11.84 -1.23 -6.68
CA HIS A 103 -11.63 -2.53 -6.05
C HIS A 103 -10.82 -2.48 -4.74
N ARG A 104 -10.17 -1.36 -4.44
CA ARG A 104 -9.36 -1.17 -3.22
C ARG A 104 -9.78 0.08 -2.42
N GLY A 105 -10.64 0.95 -2.98
CA GLY A 105 -11.22 2.10 -2.30
C GLY A 105 -10.19 3.16 -1.90
N LYS A 106 -9.10 3.32 -2.65
CA LYS A 106 -8.03 4.28 -2.33
C LYS A 106 -7.25 4.69 -3.58
N GLY A 107 -6.43 5.74 -3.45
CA GLY A 107 -5.52 6.15 -4.50
C GLY A 107 -4.41 5.13 -4.73
N THR A 108 -3.81 5.14 -5.92
CA THR A 108 -2.79 4.17 -6.32
C THR A 108 -1.54 4.24 -5.45
N ILE A 109 -1.09 5.44 -5.09
CA ILE A 109 0.10 5.64 -4.25
C ILE A 109 -0.14 5.13 -2.83
N ASP A 110 -1.32 5.41 -2.27
CA ASP A 110 -1.71 4.90 -0.96
C ASP A 110 -1.82 3.38 -0.95
N TYR A 111 -2.37 2.81 -2.01
CA TYR A 111 -2.44 1.37 -2.19
C TYR A 111 -1.04 0.72 -2.21
N ILE A 112 -0.10 1.25 -3.00
CA ILE A 112 1.29 0.76 -3.05
C ILE A 112 1.95 0.91 -1.68
N THR A 113 1.74 2.03 -1.00
CA THR A 113 2.28 2.27 0.34
C THR A 113 1.74 1.28 1.37
N ASP A 114 0.46 0.96 1.31
CA ASP A 114 -0.16 -0.05 2.18
C ASP A 114 0.45 -1.43 1.97
N LEU A 115 0.68 -1.84 0.71
CA LEU A 115 1.33 -3.10 0.39
C LEU A 115 2.76 -3.16 0.98
N LYS A 116 3.53 -2.07 0.85
CA LYS A 116 4.88 -1.97 1.42
C LYS A 116 4.88 -2.06 2.95
N ILE A 117 3.97 -1.37 3.61
CA ILE A 117 3.87 -1.40 5.08
C ILE A 117 3.38 -2.77 5.57
N ASN A 118 2.41 -3.38 4.91
CA ASN A 118 1.95 -4.73 5.24
C ASN A 118 3.07 -5.76 5.09
N TYR A 119 3.89 -5.66 4.05
CA TYR A 119 5.08 -6.50 3.89
C TYR A 119 6.06 -6.36 5.07
N ILE A 120 6.37 -5.14 5.50
CA ILE A 120 7.25 -4.92 6.67
C ILE A 120 6.65 -5.54 7.93
N ILE A 121 5.36 -5.37 8.18
CA ILE A 121 4.69 -6.00 9.33
C ILE A 121 4.80 -7.52 9.25
N GLU A 122 4.61 -8.10 8.08
CA GLU A 122 4.68 -9.54 7.86
C GLU A 122 6.08 -10.10 8.17
N ILE A 123 7.14 -9.50 7.61
CA ILE A 123 8.52 -9.98 7.86
C ILE A 123 8.95 -9.78 9.31
N LEU A 124 8.54 -8.69 9.97
CA LEU A 124 8.79 -8.45 11.39
C LEU A 124 8.06 -9.46 12.29
N LYS A 125 6.86 -9.92 11.90
CA LYS A 125 6.12 -10.96 12.62
C LYS A 125 6.78 -12.33 12.46
N LYS A 126 7.14 -12.69 11.23
CA LYS A 126 7.62 -14.04 10.87
C LYS A 126 9.10 -14.27 11.20
N GLU A 127 9.94 -13.26 10.99
CA GLU A 127 11.39 -13.44 11.05
C GLU A 127 12.06 -12.50 12.07
N THR A 128 12.63 -13.09 13.11
CA THR A 128 13.28 -12.33 14.20
C THR A 128 14.48 -11.50 13.75
N LYS A 129 15.18 -11.90 12.69
CA LYS A 129 16.34 -11.16 12.16
C LYS A 129 16.01 -9.72 11.80
N TYR A 130 14.83 -9.48 11.17
CA TYR A 130 14.40 -8.13 10.76
C TYR A 130 14.12 -7.18 11.94
N ARG A 131 13.85 -7.72 13.13
CA ARG A 131 13.66 -6.92 14.35
C ARG A 131 14.95 -6.24 14.82
N ASN A 132 16.10 -6.62 14.28
CA ASN A 132 17.41 -6.01 14.57
C ASN A 132 17.87 -5.05 13.46
N TYR A 133 17.09 -4.91 12.38
CA TYR A 133 17.39 -3.98 11.30
C TYR A 133 17.15 -2.52 11.77
N THR A 134 17.96 -1.61 11.23
CA THR A 134 17.70 -0.18 11.36
C THR A 134 16.45 0.21 10.59
N HIS A 135 15.84 1.35 10.92
CA HIS A 135 14.70 1.86 10.15
C HIS A 135 15.09 2.17 8.68
N LYS A 136 16.37 2.56 8.46
CA LYS A 136 16.90 2.73 7.11
C LYS A 136 16.85 1.41 6.34
N ALA A 137 17.40 0.35 6.91
CA ALA A 137 17.41 -0.96 6.28
C ALA A 137 16.00 -1.52 6.03
N LEU A 138 15.07 -1.35 6.98
CA LEU A 138 13.67 -1.74 6.78
C LEU A 138 12.97 -0.92 5.70
N GLY A 139 13.24 0.38 5.61
CA GLY A 139 12.70 1.24 4.56
C GLY A 139 13.23 0.84 3.17
N GLU A 140 14.52 0.52 3.06
CA GLU A 140 15.15 0.03 1.82
C GLU A 140 14.59 -1.34 1.42
N GLU A 141 14.40 -2.26 2.38
CA GLU A 141 13.78 -3.58 2.14
C GLU A 141 12.37 -3.46 1.54
N ALA A 142 11.59 -2.48 1.97
CA ALA A 142 10.27 -2.20 1.42
C ALA A 142 10.26 -1.25 0.22
N GLY A 143 11.42 -0.84 -0.28
CA GLY A 143 11.53 0.04 -1.44
C GLY A 143 11.06 1.48 -1.20
N PHE A 144 11.19 2.01 0.02
CA PHE A 144 10.98 3.43 0.31
C PHE A 144 12.19 4.24 -0.12
N GLY A 145 11.94 5.43 -0.68
CA GLY A 145 12.99 6.36 -1.08
C GLY A 145 13.77 6.98 0.07
N SER A 146 13.19 7.05 1.29
CA SER A 146 13.85 7.56 2.49
C SER A 146 13.33 6.92 3.77
N THR A 147 14.18 6.94 4.83
CA THR A 147 13.80 6.50 6.17
C THR A 147 12.64 7.32 6.75
N GLN A 148 12.59 8.62 6.45
CA GLN A 148 11.50 9.49 6.88
C GLN A 148 10.16 9.06 6.28
N ASN A 149 10.11 8.79 4.98
CA ASN A 149 8.90 8.35 4.30
C ASN A 149 8.41 7.02 4.86
N PHE A 150 9.32 6.08 5.10
CA PHE A 150 9.00 4.81 5.76
C PHE A 150 8.39 5.00 7.15
N THR A 151 9.07 5.73 8.04
CA THR A 151 8.62 5.89 9.44
C THR A 151 7.30 6.65 9.54
N ARG A 152 7.10 7.67 8.69
CA ARG A 152 5.84 8.42 8.58
C ARG A 152 4.72 7.50 8.10
N ALA A 153 4.89 6.81 6.99
CA ALA A 153 3.90 5.91 6.42
C ALA A 153 3.51 4.79 7.40
N PHE A 154 4.50 4.20 8.08
CA PHE A 154 4.23 3.17 9.09
C PHE A 154 3.36 3.69 10.23
N LYS A 155 3.70 4.89 10.77
CA LYS A 155 2.95 5.51 11.87
C LYS A 155 1.54 5.92 11.44
N GLU A 156 1.39 6.52 10.27
CA GLU A 156 0.08 6.94 9.75
C GLU A 156 -0.88 5.76 9.59
N ARG A 157 -0.39 4.64 9.07
CA ARG A 157 -1.23 3.46 8.81
C ARG A 157 -1.51 2.59 10.03
N ASN A 158 -0.66 2.65 11.05
CA ASN A 158 -0.75 1.78 12.21
C ASN A 158 -1.01 2.51 13.53
N GLY A 159 -0.92 3.84 13.54
CA GLY A 159 -1.09 4.67 14.74
C GLY A 159 0.05 4.54 15.77
N ILE A 160 1.04 3.68 15.52
CA ILE A 160 2.23 3.48 16.37
C ILE A 160 3.50 3.52 15.53
N SER A 161 4.62 3.89 16.14
CA SER A 161 5.92 3.94 15.45
C SER A 161 6.50 2.55 15.20
N PRO A 162 7.37 2.39 14.17
CA PRO A 162 8.10 1.14 13.95
C PRO A 162 8.92 0.72 15.20
N THR A 163 9.54 1.67 15.88
CA THR A 163 10.30 1.44 17.13
C THR A 163 9.44 0.77 18.19
N TYR A 164 8.25 1.31 18.45
CA TYR A 164 7.34 0.74 19.43
C TYR A 164 6.86 -0.65 19.02
N PHE A 165 6.53 -0.85 17.75
CA PHE A 165 6.08 -2.14 17.24
C PHE A 165 7.16 -3.22 17.41
N ILE A 166 8.41 -2.93 17.00
CA ILE A 166 9.56 -3.85 17.14
C ILE A 166 9.87 -4.14 18.62
N TYR A 167 9.85 -3.11 19.48
CA TYR A 167 10.05 -3.30 20.91
C TYR A 167 9.03 -4.29 21.51
N LYS A 168 7.76 -4.15 21.16
CA LYS A 168 6.70 -5.04 21.61
C LYS A 168 6.86 -6.46 21.10
N LEU A 169 7.27 -6.64 19.85
CA LEU A 169 7.54 -7.97 19.28
C LEU A 169 8.69 -8.68 20.02
N LYS A 170 9.77 -7.95 20.36
CA LYS A 170 10.90 -8.50 21.13
C LYS A 170 10.46 -8.91 22.53
N LYS A 171 9.71 -8.05 23.22
CA LYS A 171 9.20 -8.33 24.57
C LYS A 171 8.28 -9.55 24.60
N SER A 172 7.35 -9.65 23.67
CA SER A 172 6.43 -10.80 23.58
C SER A 172 7.13 -12.12 23.28
N ALA A 173 8.29 -12.09 22.62
CA ALA A 173 9.10 -13.28 22.36
C ALA A 173 9.80 -13.76 23.63
N THR A 174 10.30 -12.88 24.46
CA THR A 174 10.96 -13.24 25.76
C THR A 174 9.97 -13.76 26.78
N GLU A 175 8.74 -13.24 26.81
CA GLU A 175 7.68 -13.71 27.74
C GLU A 175 7.15 -15.12 27.40
N LYS A 176 7.35 -15.61 26.18
CA LYS A 176 6.95 -16.97 25.75
C LYS A 176 8.06 -18.01 25.95
N SER A 177 9.26 -17.57 26.27
CA SER A 177 10.44 -18.45 26.46
C SER A 177 10.75 -18.72 27.93
N ASN A 178 9.98 -18.15 28.87
CA ASN A 178 9.98 -18.41 30.30
C ASN A 178 8.69 -19.14 30.69
#